data_3c448fc2ee9859763a85f91d5e00dc82
#
_entry.id   3c448fc2ee9859763a85f91d5e00dc82
#
_cell.length_a   1.000
_cell.length_b   1.000
_cell.length_c   1.000
_cell.angle_alpha   90.00
_cell.angle_beta   90.00
_cell.angle_gamma   90.00
#
_symmetry.space_group_name_H-M   'P 1'
#
loop_
_entity.id
_entity.type
_entity.pdbx_description
1 polymer ?
#
loop_
_entity_poly.entity_id
_entity_poly.type
_entity_poly.pdbx_seq_one_letter_code
_entity_poly.pdbx_strand_id
1 'polypeptide(L)'
;RTYDTNSQIAKSISIQSNLELINFIESLKATDVYEIAYPISMISGIDGETITIHNNQELNTAIESVIHLCDDSTGEHGDGELSEIIVKGVWHVSYFVDDSKDETSEFEGYNLLFLSNGTIKATKGNATIYGTWSSYTDDGIQKLDIDFEGTTLEELGEDWKISEFNYTSIKLKHGDGVKIDYLYLAKN
;
A
#
# COMPACT_ATOMS: atom_id res chain seq x y z
N ARG A 1 7.70 -27.11 -12.00
CA ARG A 1 7.87 -28.41 -12.68
C ARG A 1 6.52 -29.06 -12.83
N THR A 2 6.29 -29.72 -13.96
CA THR A 2 5.12 -30.59 -14.16
C THR A 2 5.58 -32.03 -14.23
N TYR A 3 4.71 -32.96 -13.84
CA TYR A 3 5.03 -34.39 -13.79
C TYR A 3 4.14 -35.15 -14.78
N ASP A 4 4.67 -36.23 -15.32
CA ASP A 4 3.91 -37.21 -16.11
C ASP A 4 3.24 -38.27 -15.22
N THR A 5 2.50 -39.20 -15.83
CA THR A 5 1.80 -40.30 -15.13
C THR A 5 2.74 -41.27 -14.38
N ASN A 6 4.04 -41.19 -14.61
CA ASN A 6 5.05 -42.03 -13.97
C ASN A 6 5.84 -41.26 -12.89
N SER A 7 5.38 -40.07 -12.48
CA SER A 7 6.05 -39.19 -11.52
C SER A 7 7.44 -38.68 -11.98
N GLN A 8 7.68 -38.69 -13.30
CA GLN A 8 8.89 -38.09 -13.87
C GLN A 8 8.65 -36.63 -14.21
N ILE A 9 9.67 -35.79 -14.06
CA ILE A 9 9.58 -34.39 -14.45
C ILE A 9 9.35 -34.29 -15.96
N ALA A 10 8.14 -33.95 -16.36
CA ALA A 10 7.77 -33.80 -17.75
C ALA A 10 8.27 -32.47 -18.34
N LYS A 11 8.23 -31.38 -17.55
CA LYS A 11 8.63 -30.05 -18.00
C LYS A 11 9.05 -29.17 -16.82
N SER A 12 10.07 -28.36 -17.03
CA SER A 12 10.41 -27.24 -16.15
C SER A 12 10.10 -25.94 -16.85
N ILE A 13 9.40 -25.04 -16.17
CA ILE A 13 9.06 -23.71 -16.65
C ILE A 13 9.71 -22.70 -15.70
N SER A 14 10.42 -21.73 -16.26
CA SER A 14 10.95 -20.60 -15.50
C SER A 14 9.95 -19.45 -15.60
N ILE A 15 9.62 -18.85 -14.48
CA ILE A 15 8.72 -17.70 -14.35
C ILE A 15 9.59 -16.50 -13.95
N GLN A 16 9.54 -15.42 -14.71
CA GLN A 16 10.38 -14.23 -14.49
C GLN A 16 9.57 -12.96 -14.24
N SER A 17 8.24 -13.05 -14.26
CA SER A 17 7.37 -11.90 -14.00
C SER A 17 6.03 -12.34 -13.40
N ASN A 18 5.34 -11.41 -12.75
CA ASN A 18 3.99 -11.65 -12.22
C ASN A 18 3.00 -12.03 -13.33
N LEU A 19 3.11 -11.40 -14.50
CA LEU A 19 2.25 -11.70 -15.64
C LEU A 19 2.45 -13.13 -16.15
N GLU A 20 3.70 -13.60 -16.23
CA GLU A 20 4.00 -14.98 -16.59
C GLU A 20 3.44 -15.98 -15.56
N LEU A 21 3.51 -15.63 -14.27
CA LEU A 21 2.94 -16.45 -13.21
C LEU A 21 1.42 -16.55 -13.34
N ILE A 22 0.73 -15.43 -13.55
CA ILE A 22 -0.72 -15.40 -13.75
C ILE A 22 -1.12 -16.25 -14.96
N ASN A 23 -0.50 -16.02 -16.11
CA ASN A 23 -0.78 -16.78 -17.33
C ASN A 23 -0.52 -18.29 -17.14
N PHE A 24 0.53 -18.65 -16.38
CA PHE A 24 0.82 -20.04 -16.05
C PHE A 24 -0.30 -20.63 -15.20
N ILE A 25 -0.72 -19.96 -14.13
CA ILE A 25 -1.79 -20.42 -13.24
C ILE A 25 -3.11 -20.59 -14.01
N GLU A 26 -3.47 -19.64 -14.86
CA GLU A 26 -4.68 -19.69 -15.69
C GLU A 26 -4.65 -20.82 -16.73
N SER A 27 -3.46 -21.24 -17.15
CA SER A 27 -3.28 -22.36 -18.10
C SER A 27 -3.43 -23.74 -17.46
N LEU A 28 -3.40 -23.85 -16.11
CA LEU A 28 -3.45 -25.11 -15.39
C LEU A 28 -4.85 -25.75 -15.49
N LYS A 29 -4.86 -27.06 -15.63
CA LYS A 29 -6.07 -27.88 -15.60
C LYS A 29 -6.14 -28.63 -14.27
N ALA A 30 -7.34 -29.00 -13.85
CA ALA A 30 -7.56 -29.74 -12.61
C ALA A 30 -6.80 -31.09 -12.53
N THR A 31 -6.33 -31.60 -13.65
CA THR A 31 -5.55 -32.86 -13.75
C THR A 31 -4.05 -32.64 -13.73
N ASP A 32 -3.57 -31.40 -13.78
CA ASP A 32 -2.15 -31.11 -13.84
C ASP A 32 -1.51 -31.25 -12.47
N VAL A 33 -0.36 -31.89 -12.44
CA VAL A 33 0.46 -32.03 -11.22
C VAL A 33 1.70 -31.16 -11.41
N TYR A 34 1.93 -30.26 -10.47
CA TYR A 34 3.07 -29.33 -10.50
C TYR A 34 3.74 -29.21 -9.14
N GLU A 35 4.98 -28.83 -9.16
CA GLU A 35 5.80 -28.57 -7.99
C GLU A 35 6.61 -27.28 -8.19
N ILE A 36 6.77 -26.52 -7.13
CA ILE A 36 7.68 -25.36 -7.11
C ILE A 36 9.10 -25.83 -6.90
N ALA A 37 10.00 -25.43 -7.77
CA ALA A 37 11.43 -25.74 -7.63
C ALA A 37 12.10 -24.64 -6.79
N TYR A 38 12.38 -24.94 -5.55
CA TYR A 38 13.09 -24.04 -4.64
C TYR A 38 14.61 -24.06 -4.84
N PRO A 39 15.37 -23.00 -4.45
CA PRO A 39 14.84 -21.74 -3.93
C PRO A 39 14.22 -20.87 -5.02
N ILE A 40 13.24 -20.04 -4.62
CA ILE A 40 12.71 -18.96 -5.45
C ILE A 40 13.04 -17.59 -4.83
N SER A 41 13.21 -16.57 -5.64
CA SER A 41 13.37 -15.20 -5.19
C SER A 41 12.09 -14.41 -5.50
N MET A 42 11.59 -13.69 -4.52
CA MET A 42 10.43 -12.80 -4.65
C MET A 42 10.85 -11.38 -4.27
N ILE A 43 10.29 -10.40 -4.94
CA ILE A 43 10.50 -8.99 -4.60
C ILE A 43 9.27 -8.52 -3.82
N SER A 44 9.50 -8.01 -2.61
CA SER A 44 8.43 -7.37 -1.84
C SER A 44 7.97 -6.11 -2.58
N GLY A 45 6.66 -6.01 -2.83
CA GLY A 45 6.06 -4.81 -3.42
C GLY A 45 6.03 -3.61 -2.47
N ILE A 46 6.40 -3.81 -1.20
CA ILE A 46 6.31 -2.81 -0.13
C ILE A 46 7.60 -2.00 -0.02
N ASP A 47 8.73 -2.67 0.00
CA ASP A 47 10.05 -2.08 0.25
C ASP A 47 11.06 -2.37 -0.86
N GLY A 48 10.68 -3.21 -1.84
CA GLY A 48 11.56 -3.64 -2.91
C GLY A 48 12.64 -4.66 -2.47
N GLU A 49 12.56 -5.16 -1.24
CA GLU A 49 13.50 -6.16 -0.76
C GLU A 49 13.31 -7.50 -1.46
N THR A 50 14.42 -8.18 -1.71
CA THR A 50 14.39 -9.53 -2.28
C THR A 50 14.37 -10.56 -1.16
N ILE A 51 13.31 -11.35 -1.14
CA ILE A 51 13.15 -12.46 -0.20
C ILE A 51 13.47 -13.76 -0.92
N THR A 52 14.36 -14.57 -0.35
CA THR A 52 14.66 -15.91 -0.86
C THR A 52 13.88 -16.95 -0.05
N ILE A 53 13.10 -17.76 -0.73
CA ILE A 53 12.20 -18.76 -0.17
C ILE A 53 12.70 -20.15 -0.56
N HIS A 54 12.85 -21.03 0.42
CA HIS A 54 13.50 -22.33 0.24
C HIS A 54 12.53 -23.53 0.27
N ASN A 55 11.29 -23.31 0.70
CA ASN A 55 10.29 -24.38 0.83
C ASN A 55 8.86 -23.81 0.89
N ASN A 56 7.86 -24.72 0.80
CA ASN A 56 6.45 -24.35 0.85
C ASN A 56 6.04 -23.68 2.18
N GLN A 57 6.66 -24.02 3.29
CA GLN A 57 6.32 -23.39 4.58
C GLN A 57 6.77 -21.93 4.62
N GLU A 58 7.96 -21.64 4.15
CA GLU A 58 8.46 -20.27 4.02
C GLU A 58 7.60 -19.47 3.03
N LEU A 59 7.20 -20.09 1.90
CA LEU A 59 6.30 -19.47 0.93
C LEU A 59 4.94 -19.14 1.56
N ASN A 60 4.37 -20.08 2.30
CA ASN A 60 3.08 -19.87 2.98
C ASN A 60 3.19 -18.73 4.00
N THR A 61 4.23 -18.71 4.81
CA THR A 61 4.48 -17.64 5.78
C THR A 61 4.64 -16.28 5.08
N ALA A 62 5.37 -16.22 3.97
CA ALA A 62 5.52 -14.99 3.20
C ALA A 62 4.18 -14.51 2.59
N ILE A 63 3.35 -15.43 2.09
CA ILE A 63 2.01 -15.12 1.58
C ILE A 63 1.09 -14.68 2.72
N GLU A 64 1.06 -15.41 3.83
CA GLU A 64 0.22 -15.07 5.00
C GLU A 64 0.59 -13.71 5.59
N SER A 65 1.85 -13.32 5.56
CA SER A 65 2.30 -12.00 6.02
C SER A 65 1.78 -10.84 5.17
N VAL A 66 1.31 -11.12 3.96
CA VAL A 66 0.84 -10.09 3.00
C VAL A 66 -0.61 -10.30 2.53
N ILE A 67 -1.25 -11.44 2.80
CA ILE A 67 -2.58 -11.75 2.25
C ILE A 67 -3.67 -10.81 2.78
N HIS A 68 -3.60 -10.42 4.05
CA HIS A 68 -4.51 -9.45 4.64
C HIS A 68 -4.34 -8.05 4.03
N LEU A 69 -3.26 -7.84 3.31
CA LEU A 69 -2.93 -6.63 2.60
C LEU A 69 -3.59 -6.57 1.21
N CYS A 70 -4.15 -7.68 0.74
CA CYS A 70 -4.78 -7.83 -0.58
C CYS A 70 -6.30 -8.05 -0.48
N ASP A 71 -6.89 -8.03 0.73
CA ASP A 71 -8.32 -8.27 0.90
C ASP A 71 -9.13 -6.98 0.66
N ASP A 72 -9.48 -6.75 -0.60
CA ASP A 72 -10.37 -5.66 -1.03
C ASP A 72 -11.85 -5.91 -0.68
N SER A 73 -12.19 -6.99 0.05
CA SER A 73 -13.56 -7.51 0.04
C SER A 73 -14.43 -7.14 1.23
N THR A 74 -13.92 -6.47 2.26
CA THR A 74 -14.78 -6.01 3.38
C THR A 74 -14.31 -4.66 3.93
N GLY A 75 -15.16 -3.67 3.84
CA GLY A 75 -14.93 -2.31 4.35
C GLY A 75 -14.85 -2.18 5.88
N GLU A 76 -14.18 -3.09 6.55
CA GLU A 76 -13.82 -3.01 7.95
C GLU A 76 -12.29 -3.12 8.10
N HIS A 77 -11.61 -2.03 7.74
CA HIS A 77 -10.20 -1.87 8.07
C HIS A 77 -10.09 -1.38 9.51
N GLY A 78 -9.46 -2.17 10.39
CA GLY A 78 -9.18 -1.77 11.77
C GLY A 78 -8.10 -0.68 11.84
N ASP A 79 -8.09 0.11 12.92
CA ASP A 79 -7.18 1.26 13.14
C ASP A 79 -5.69 0.92 12.97
N GLY A 80 -5.31 -0.36 13.14
CA GLY A 80 -3.94 -0.84 13.01
C GLY A 80 -3.43 -0.93 11.56
N GLU A 81 -4.29 -1.16 10.59
CA GLU A 81 -3.85 -1.40 9.20
C GLU A 81 -3.36 -0.13 8.49
N LEU A 82 -4.08 1.00 8.61
CA LEU A 82 -3.59 2.23 7.97
C LEU A 82 -2.26 2.67 8.55
N SER A 83 -2.08 2.63 9.86
CA SER A 83 -0.84 3.04 10.51
C SER A 83 0.35 2.15 10.13
N GLU A 84 0.10 0.89 9.80
CA GLU A 84 1.12 -0.02 9.27
C GLU A 84 1.48 0.26 7.82
N ILE A 85 0.52 0.69 7.02
CA ILE A 85 0.69 0.97 5.59
C ILE A 85 1.34 2.34 5.37
N ILE A 86 0.84 3.37 6.06
CA ILE A 86 1.27 4.75 5.83
C ILE A 86 2.74 4.98 6.17
N VAL A 87 3.28 4.26 7.15
CA VAL A 87 4.70 4.35 7.53
C VAL A 87 5.63 3.62 6.57
N LYS A 88 5.09 2.85 5.63
CA LYS A 88 5.89 2.07 4.67
C LYS A 88 6.01 2.82 3.35
N GLY A 89 7.04 3.61 3.21
CA GLY A 89 7.40 4.28 1.96
C GLY A 89 7.20 5.79 1.98
N VAL A 90 7.31 6.37 0.80
CA VAL A 90 7.22 7.81 0.59
C VAL A 90 5.96 8.11 -0.20
N TRP A 91 5.19 9.05 0.26
CA TRP A 91 3.93 9.46 -0.33
C TRP A 91 4.05 10.85 -0.96
N HIS A 92 3.15 11.15 -1.89
CA HIS A 92 2.94 12.50 -2.40
C HIS A 92 1.45 12.80 -2.51
N VAL A 93 1.10 14.07 -2.50
CA VAL A 93 -0.27 14.51 -2.75
C VAL A 93 -0.57 14.32 -4.24
N SER A 94 -1.49 13.42 -4.54
CA SER A 94 -1.93 13.13 -5.90
C SER A 94 -3.22 13.85 -6.29
N TYR A 95 -3.99 14.31 -5.29
CA TYR A 95 -5.19 15.10 -5.45
C TYR A 95 -5.50 15.85 -4.15
N PHE A 96 -5.79 17.16 -4.26
CA PHE A 96 -6.20 17.97 -3.12
C PHE A 96 -7.26 18.99 -3.58
N VAL A 97 -8.39 18.98 -2.91
CA VAL A 97 -9.48 19.94 -3.11
C VAL A 97 -9.89 20.50 -1.77
N ASP A 98 -9.83 21.81 -1.64
CA ASP A 98 -10.33 22.59 -0.52
C ASP A 98 -11.38 23.60 -1.02
N ASP A 99 -12.50 23.74 -0.30
CA ASP A 99 -13.61 24.64 -0.63
C ASP A 99 -14.03 24.59 -2.13
N SER A 100 -14.02 23.39 -2.73
CA SER A 100 -14.33 23.13 -4.16
C SER A 100 -13.29 23.64 -5.16
N LYS A 101 -12.11 24.03 -4.72
CA LYS A 101 -10.99 24.46 -5.54
C LYS A 101 -9.93 23.34 -5.58
N ASP A 102 -9.51 22.96 -6.76
CA ASP A 102 -8.37 22.05 -6.93
C ASP A 102 -7.06 22.80 -6.69
N GLU A 103 -6.36 22.46 -5.65
CA GLU A 103 -5.09 23.04 -5.22
C GLU A 103 -3.94 22.01 -5.24
N THR A 104 -4.14 20.87 -5.91
CA THR A 104 -3.15 19.78 -6.01
C THR A 104 -1.77 20.27 -6.41
N SER A 105 -1.70 21.25 -7.33
CA SER A 105 -0.42 21.79 -7.82
C SER A 105 0.43 22.50 -6.76
N GLU A 106 -0.15 22.95 -5.65
CA GLU A 106 0.58 23.64 -4.57
C GLU A 106 1.50 22.65 -3.82
N PHE A 107 1.11 21.38 -3.80
CA PHE A 107 1.83 20.32 -3.13
C PHE A 107 2.79 19.55 -4.05
N GLU A 108 2.85 19.93 -5.32
CA GLU A 108 3.72 19.24 -6.29
C GLU A 108 5.19 19.28 -5.89
N GLY A 109 5.83 18.11 -5.96
CA GLY A 109 7.25 17.91 -5.59
C GLY A 109 7.53 17.72 -4.11
N TYR A 110 6.50 17.74 -3.25
CA TYR A 110 6.66 17.31 -1.86
C TYR A 110 6.64 15.78 -1.76
N ASN A 111 7.57 15.26 -0.98
CA ASN A 111 7.61 13.86 -0.55
C ASN A 111 7.30 13.80 0.94
N LEU A 112 6.28 13.03 1.30
CA LEU A 112 5.79 12.87 2.67
C LEU A 112 6.22 11.51 3.20
N LEU A 113 6.97 11.50 4.29
CA LEU A 113 7.37 10.29 5.02
C LEU A 113 6.72 10.31 6.40
N PHE A 114 5.82 9.37 6.63
CA PHE A 114 5.17 9.15 7.91
C PHE A 114 6.02 8.22 8.76
N LEU A 115 6.33 8.64 9.98
CA LEU A 115 7.15 7.87 10.91
C LEU A 115 6.28 7.27 12.01
N SER A 116 6.62 6.08 12.48
CA SER A 116 5.85 5.35 13.51
C SER A 116 5.77 6.05 14.87
N ASN A 117 6.55 7.10 15.07
CA ASN A 117 6.48 7.94 16.27
C ASN A 117 5.47 9.09 16.16
N GLY A 118 4.64 9.12 15.13
CA GLY A 118 3.65 10.19 14.90
C GLY A 118 4.20 11.45 14.23
N THR A 119 5.41 11.40 13.67
CA THR A 119 6.00 12.54 12.94
C THR A 119 5.77 12.37 11.42
N ILE A 120 5.48 13.45 10.72
CA ILE A 120 5.57 13.52 9.25
C ILE A 120 6.81 14.33 8.90
N LYS A 121 7.60 13.82 7.97
CA LYS A 121 8.70 14.56 7.35
C LYS A 121 8.34 14.85 5.89
N ALA A 122 8.07 16.10 5.58
CA ALA A 122 7.82 16.58 4.21
C ALA A 122 9.11 17.16 3.62
N THR A 123 9.49 16.73 2.41
CA THR A 123 10.70 17.21 1.74
C THR A 123 10.38 17.67 0.33
N LYS A 124 10.96 18.84 -0.06
CA LYS A 124 10.90 19.38 -1.42
C LYS A 124 12.23 20.03 -1.77
N GLY A 125 12.98 19.43 -2.69
CA GLY A 125 14.37 19.84 -2.93
C GLY A 125 15.24 19.72 -1.68
N ASN A 126 15.80 20.83 -1.23
CA ASN A 126 16.61 20.89 0.01
C ASN A 126 15.82 21.30 1.25
N ALA A 127 14.55 21.63 1.11
CA ALA A 127 13.70 22.02 2.22
C ALA A 127 13.13 20.78 2.93
N THR A 128 13.04 20.87 4.25
CA THR A 128 12.40 19.87 5.10
C THR A 128 11.46 20.57 6.06
N ILE A 129 10.23 20.08 6.12
CA ILE A 129 9.17 20.53 7.03
C ILE A 129 8.76 19.33 7.87
N TYR A 130 8.48 19.54 9.13
CA TYR A 130 7.99 18.51 10.03
C TYR A 130 6.57 18.84 10.48
N GLY A 131 5.74 17.82 10.56
CA GLY A 131 4.40 17.85 11.11
C GLY A 131 4.17 16.63 11.99
N THR A 132 2.95 16.47 12.43
CA THR A 132 2.51 15.30 13.19
C THR A 132 1.34 14.59 12.53
N TRP A 133 1.14 13.34 12.87
CA TRP A 133 0.01 12.55 12.42
C TRP A 133 -0.41 11.53 13.47
N SER A 134 -1.70 11.21 13.45
CA SER A 134 -2.25 10.07 14.19
C SER A 134 -3.39 9.43 13.41
N SER A 135 -3.60 8.13 13.63
CA SER A 135 -4.77 7.41 13.10
C SER A 135 -5.57 6.84 14.24
N TYR A 136 -6.89 7.02 14.21
CA TYR A 136 -7.80 6.58 15.26
C TYR A 136 -9.21 6.36 14.72
N THR A 137 -10.06 5.75 15.54
CA THR A 137 -11.49 5.58 15.23
C THR A 137 -12.32 6.46 16.15
N ASP A 138 -13.23 7.22 15.57
CA ASP A 138 -14.21 8.07 16.24
C ASP A 138 -15.62 7.72 15.76
N ASP A 139 -16.50 7.30 16.66
CA ASP A 139 -17.87 6.83 16.36
C ASP A 139 -17.93 5.76 15.22
N GLY A 140 -16.94 4.86 15.16
CA GLY A 140 -16.86 3.80 14.14
C GLY A 140 -16.34 4.30 12.78
N ILE A 141 -15.90 5.55 12.68
CA ILE A 141 -15.30 6.13 11.48
C ILE A 141 -13.78 6.19 11.68
N GLN A 142 -13.04 5.56 10.80
CA GLN A 142 -11.58 5.69 10.79
C GLN A 142 -11.16 7.07 10.31
N LYS A 143 -10.20 7.64 11.01
CA LYS A 143 -9.68 8.98 10.77
C LYS A 143 -8.16 8.99 10.72
N LEU A 144 -7.64 9.91 9.94
CA LEU A 144 -6.24 10.29 9.90
C LEU A 144 -6.14 11.78 10.21
N ASP A 145 -5.60 12.09 11.36
CA ASP A 145 -5.28 13.46 11.75
C ASP A 145 -3.88 13.82 11.24
N ILE A 146 -3.78 14.95 10.55
CA ILE A 146 -2.53 15.51 10.02
C ILE A 146 -2.42 16.94 10.52
N ASP A 147 -1.25 17.32 11.01
CA ASP A 147 -0.98 18.67 11.48
C ASP A 147 0.38 19.17 10.96
N PHE A 148 0.34 20.32 10.29
CA PHE A 148 1.48 21.08 9.82
C PHE A 148 1.42 22.54 10.26
N GLU A 149 0.83 22.83 11.43
CA GLU A 149 0.57 24.16 11.94
C GLU A 149 1.78 25.11 11.76
N GLY A 150 1.51 26.32 11.26
CA GLY A 150 2.49 27.37 11.05
C GLY A 150 3.48 27.11 9.91
N THR A 151 3.20 26.19 9.02
CA THR A 151 4.02 25.88 7.85
C THR A 151 3.29 26.16 6.52
N THR A 152 4.01 26.02 5.40
CA THR A 152 3.43 26.11 4.05
C THR A 152 2.55 24.89 3.68
N LEU A 153 2.48 23.87 4.55
CA LEU A 153 1.66 22.68 4.37
C LEU A 153 0.46 22.64 5.35
N GLU A 154 0.17 23.78 5.99
CA GLU A 154 -0.91 23.90 7.00
C GLU A 154 -2.27 23.47 6.44
N GLU A 155 -2.51 23.70 5.16
CA GLU A 155 -3.77 23.31 4.47
C GLU A 155 -3.98 21.78 4.38
N LEU A 156 -2.94 20.96 4.55
CA LEU A 156 -3.07 19.52 4.68
C LEU A 156 -3.53 19.10 6.09
N GLY A 157 -3.49 20.03 7.04
CA GLY A 157 -3.78 19.82 8.46
C GLY A 157 -5.27 19.76 8.73
N GLU A 158 -5.82 18.55 8.76
CA GLU A 158 -7.22 18.29 9.07
C GLU A 158 -7.41 16.91 9.69
N ASP A 159 -8.56 16.73 10.32
CA ASP A 159 -9.06 15.46 10.83
C ASP A 159 -9.81 14.70 9.70
N TRP A 160 -9.05 14.05 8.86
CA TRP A 160 -9.52 13.40 7.66
C TRP A 160 -10.26 12.10 7.94
N LYS A 161 -11.48 11.94 7.41
CA LYS A 161 -12.17 10.64 7.34
C LYS A 161 -11.55 9.80 6.25
N ILE A 162 -11.16 8.56 6.56
CA ILE A 162 -10.62 7.63 5.59
C ILE A 162 -11.77 7.08 4.75
N SER A 163 -11.67 7.23 3.42
CA SER A 163 -12.66 6.70 2.48
C SER A 163 -12.23 5.37 1.88
N GLU A 164 -10.94 5.25 1.57
CA GLU A 164 -10.35 4.08 0.94
C GLU A 164 -8.84 4.13 1.15
N PHE A 165 -8.19 3.00 1.35
CA PHE A 165 -6.74 2.93 1.34
C PHE A 165 -6.24 1.55 0.90
N ASN A 166 -5.03 1.55 0.36
CA ASN A 166 -4.26 0.38 0.01
C ASN A 166 -2.77 0.72 0.06
N TYR A 167 -1.89 -0.19 -0.38
CA TYR A 167 -0.42 0.01 -0.32
C TYR A 167 0.12 1.15 -1.16
N THR A 168 -0.64 1.61 -2.15
CA THR A 168 -0.19 2.61 -3.13
C THR A 168 -1.03 3.87 -3.13
N SER A 169 -2.17 3.87 -2.44
CA SER A 169 -3.12 4.98 -2.44
C SER A 169 -3.87 5.08 -1.12
N ILE A 170 -4.07 6.29 -0.63
CA ILE A 170 -4.91 6.63 0.51
C ILE A 170 -5.83 7.76 0.08
N LYS A 171 -7.15 7.57 0.19
CA LYS A 171 -8.17 8.56 -0.15
C LYS A 171 -8.88 9.03 1.10
N LEU A 172 -8.80 10.29 1.33
CA LEU A 172 -9.29 10.99 2.52
C LEU A 172 -10.31 12.03 2.13
N LYS A 173 -11.24 12.31 3.04
CA LYS A 173 -12.22 13.39 2.88
C LYS A 173 -12.47 14.08 4.21
N HIS A 174 -12.73 15.37 4.17
CA HIS A 174 -13.18 16.18 5.30
C HIS A 174 -14.49 16.90 4.97
N GLY A 175 -15.27 17.24 5.98
CA GLY A 175 -16.57 17.91 5.80
C GLY A 175 -17.76 16.97 5.64
N ASP A 176 -18.96 17.57 5.64
CA ASP A 176 -20.26 16.91 5.52
C ASP A 176 -21.18 17.68 4.56
N GLY A 177 -21.97 16.95 3.78
CA GLY A 177 -23.03 17.52 2.94
C GLY A 177 -22.53 18.14 1.64
N VAL A 178 -22.65 19.47 1.48
CA VAL A 178 -22.40 20.15 0.19
C VAL A 178 -20.94 20.54 0.00
N LYS A 179 -20.20 20.71 1.09
CA LYS A 179 -18.77 21.04 1.07
C LYS A 179 -17.99 19.82 1.56
N ILE A 180 -17.26 19.20 0.69
CA ILE A 180 -16.39 18.07 0.99
C ILE A 180 -15.02 18.37 0.39
N ASP A 181 -14.01 18.37 1.24
CA ASP A 181 -12.63 18.49 0.86
C ASP A 181 -12.03 17.11 0.68
N TYR A 182 -11.05 16.97 -0.18
CA TYR A 182 -10.43 15.72 -0.55
C TYR A 182 -8.91 15.82 -0.49
N LEU A 183 -8.29 14.85 0.13
CA LEU A 183 -6.84 14.63 0.08
C LEU A 183 -6.55 13.19 -0.34
N TYR A 184 -5.90 13.01 -1.50
CA TYR A 184 -5.44 11.71 -1.94
C TYR A 184 -3.92 11.67 -1.92
N LEU A 185 -3.41 10.65 -1.26
CA LEU A 185 -1.99 10.35 -1.22
C LEU A 185 -1.71 9.16 -2.13
N ALA A 186 -0.66 9.27 -2.94
CA ALA A 186 -0.15 8.16 -3.73
C ALA A 186 1.30 7.89 -3.38
N LYS A 187 1.70 6.62 -3.47
CA LYS A 187 3.05 6.17 -3.18
C LYS A 187 3.97 6.44 -4.37
N ASN A 188 5.20 6.86 -4.08
CA ASN A 188 6.24 7.08 -5.08
C ASN A 188 6.87 5.76 -5.53
#